data_78c10654290263f2f882334be24e1276
#
_entry.id   78c10654290263f2f882334be24e1276
#
_cell.length_a   1.000
_cell.length_b   1.000
_cell.length_c   1.000
_cell.angle_alpha   90.00
_cell.angle_beta   90.00
_cell.angle_gamma   90.00
#
_symmetry.space_group_name_H-M   'P 1'
#
loop_
_entity.id
_entity.type
_entity.pdbx_description
1 polymer ?
#
loop_
_entity_poly.entity_id
_entity_poly.type
_entity_poly.pdbx_seq_one_letter_code
_entity_poly.pdbx_strand_id
1 'polypeptide(L)'
;MSLAPAHVAGVGMIRFGKYPADVTLERMAIGAARAALSDAGAALSSIDGLYVGHVFGGPVAGQRIAAQLGLDGKPVSNHENYCASGATAIREAWVALAAGLHDVVLVIGVEKMTDRISGGVRPDPGDLDAAVGYVMAAGHAMSARRYLADHGATREQIAMVAVKNHAHSMGNPYAQYQKPISLEQVLGARQIAEPLGLLDCSPISDGAAAVVLCSPAGLRRLGITAPAPRVLGVGLVSGAVQTGTGDVKRRRRLAPRR
;
A
#
# COMPACT_ATOMS: atom_id res chain seq x y z
N MET A 1 -1.29 -1.33 30.68
CA MET A 1 -2.54 -0.91 30.02
C MET A 1 -2.71 -1.74 28.75
N SER A 2 -3.81 -2.47 28.61
CA SER A 2 -4.14 -3.10 27.34
C SER A 2 -4.64 -2.02 26.38
N LEU A 3 -4.03 -1.93 25.18
CA LEU A 3 -4.49 -1.02 24.14
C LEU A 3 -5.92 -1.40 23.72
N ALA A 4 -6.76 -0.40 23.49
CA ALA A 4 -8.12 -0.64 23.00
C ALA A 4 -8.06 -1.33 21.62
N PRO A 5 -8.90 -2.34 21.37
CA PRO A 5 -8.93 -2.99 20.07
C PRO A 5 -9.45 -2.03 18.99
N ALA A 6 -8.90 -2.12 17.78
CA ALA A 6 -9.44 -1.46 16.62
C ALA A 6 -10.07 -2.48 15.67
N HIS A 7 -11.12 -2.08 14.98
CA HIS A 7 -11.89 -2.90 14.06
C HIS A 7 -11.99 -2.27 12.69
N VAL A 8 -12.03 -3.09 11.65
CA VAL A 8 -12.33 -2.67 10.29
C VAL A 8 -13.85 -2.62 10.16
N ALA A 9 -14.40 -1.41 10.01
CA ALA A 9 -15.84 -1.19 9.87
C ALA A 9 -16.29 -1.22 8.41
N GLY A 10 -15.42 -0.80 7.48
CA GLY A 10 -15.71 -0.84 6.06
C GLY A 10 -14.46 -0.61 5.24
N VAL A 11 -14.49 -1.09 3.98
CA VAL A 11 -13.39 -0.99 3.04
C VAL A 11 -13.87 -0.46 1.69
N GLY A 12 -13.00 0.23 0.96
CA GLY A 12 -13.30 0.75 -0.36
C GLY A 12 -12.06 0.83 -1.23
N MET A 13 -12.27 0.64 -2.53
CA MET A 13 -11.18 0.67 -3.50
C MET A 13 -11.72 1.15 -4.84
N ILE A 14 -10.90 1.82 -5.63
CA ILE A 14 -11.14 2.03 -7.05
C ILE A 14 -10.32 1.05 -7.87
N ARG A 15 -10.66 0.86 -9.13
CA ARG A 15 -9.86 0.04 -10.02
C ARG A 15 -8.47 0.64 -10.18
N PHE A 16 -7.43 -0.19 -10.13
CA PHE A 16 -6.06 0.23 -10.40
C PHE A 16 -5.82 0.27 -11.92
N GLY A 17 -5.08 1.27 -12.38
CA GLY A 17 -4.82 1.43 -13.82
C GLY A 17 -4.09 2.72 -14.12
N LYS A 18 -4.22 3.16 -15.37
CA LYS A 18 -3.76 4.48 -15.80
C LYS A 18 -4.98 5.37 -15.99
N TYR A 19 -5.06 6.42 -15.19
CA TYR A 19 -6.16 7.37 -15.26
C TYR A 19 -5.79 8.57 -16.15
N PRO A 20 -6.77 9.16 -16.87
CA PRO A 20 -6.58 10.40 -17.61
C PRO A 20 -6.09 11.55 -16.74
N ALA A 21 -5.47 12.57 -17.35
CA ALA A 21 -4.88 13.69 -16.62
C ALA A 21 -5.91 14.53 -15.84
N ASP A 22 -7.18 14.55 -16.27
CA ASP A 22 -8.27 15.23 -15.58
C ASP A 22 -8.78 14.50 -14.33
N VAL A 23 -8.42 13.24 -14.16
CA VAL A 23 -8.69 12.47 -12.93
C VAL A 23 -7.57 12.73 -11.93
N THR A 24 -7.80 13.62 -10.99
CA THR A 24 -6.80 14.01 -9.99
C THR A 24 -6.63 12.95 -8.89
N LEU A 25 -5.52 13.04 -8.15
CA LEU A 25 -5.26 12.20 -6.98
C LEU A 25 -6.41 12.32 -5.96
N GLU A 26 -6.92 13.52 -5.74
CA GLU A 26 -8.03 13.78 -4.80
C GLU A 26 -9.32 13.07 -5.26
N ARG A 27 -9.64 13.12 -6.56
CA ARG A 27 -10.83 12.41 -7.09
C ARG A 27 -10.74 10.90 -6.89
N MET A 28 -9.57 10.31 -7.08
CA MET A 28 -9.33 8.89 -6.82
C MET A 28 -9.49 8.56 -5.34
N ALA A 29 -8.88 9.34 -4.45
CA ALA A 29 -9.00 9.19 -3.01
C ALA A 29 -10.46 9.26 -2.54
N ILE A 30 -11.23 10.24 -3.05
CA ILE A 30 -12.65 10.43 -2.74
C ILE A 30 -13.48 9.22 -3.21
N GLY A 31 -13.17 8.66 -4.38
CA GLY A 31 -13.84 7.46 -4.87
C GLY A 31 -13.69 6.28 -3.91
N ALA A 32 -12.45 6.00 -3.45
CA ALA A 32 -12.18 4.95 -2.49
C ALA A 32 -12.82 5.25 -1.10
N ALA A 33 -12.73 6.51 -0.64
CA ALA A 33 -13.31 6.94 0.62
C ALA A 33 -14.83 6.73 0.66
N ARG A 34 -15.55 7.16 -0.40
CA ARG A 34 -17.00 6.96 -0.50
C ARG A 34 -17.40 5.49 -0.50
N ALA A 35 -16.63 4.64 -1.19
CA ALA A 35 -16.85 3.20 -1.17
C ALA A 35 -16.68 2.62 0.25
N ALA A 36 -15.62 3.01 0.97
CA ALA A 36 -15.38 2.56 2.35
C ALA A 36 -16.45 3.05 3.34
N LEU A 37 -16.89 4.31 3.22
CA LEU A 37 -17.98 4.86 4.02
C LEU A 37 -19.30 4.14 3.74
N SER A 38 -19.59 3.86 2.48
CA SER A 38 -20.80 3.11 2.08
C SER A 38 -20.78 1.67 2.63
N ASP A 39 -19.63 1.00 2.57
CA ASP A 39 -19.46 -0.37 3.11
C ASP A 39 -19.62 -0.40 4.63
N ALA A 40 -19.12 0.64 5.31
CA ALA A 40 -19.30 0.81 6.76
C ALA A 40 -20.72 1.25 7.17
N GLY A 41 -21.58 1.68 6.24
CA GLY A 41 -22.84 2.37 6.56
C GLY A 41 -22.62 3.68 7.32
N ALA A 42 -21.45 4.31 7.18
CA ALA A 42 -21.04 5.48 7.96
C ALA A 42 -21.24 6.79 7.19
N ALA A 43 -21.83 7.78 7.86
CA ALA A 43 -21.85 9.14 7.33
C ALA A 43 -20.46 9.79 7.46
N LEU A 44 -20.12 10.69 6.54
CA LEU A 44 -18.85 11.42 6.60
C LEU A 44 -18.69 12.21 7.91
N SER A 45 -19.78 12.77 8.43
CA SER A 45 -19.81 13.52 9.70
C SER A 45 -19.41 12.68 10.92
N SER A 46 -19.50 11.35 10.84
CA SER A 46 -19.08 10.45 11.93
C SER A 46 -17.56 10.23 11.99
N ILE A 47 -16.80 10.71 11.00
CA ILE A 47 -15.35 10.58 10.99
C ILE A 47 -14.71 11.60 11.94
N ASP A 48 -13.84 11.13 12.82
CA ASP A 48 -13.12 11.95 13.80
C ASP A 48 -11.75 12.43 13.28
N GLY A 49 -11.14 11.70 12.34
CA GLY A 49 -9.84 12.06 11.76
C GLY A 49 -9.58 11.35 10.45
N LEU A 50 -8.72 11.94 9.62
CA LEU A 50 -8.28 11.45 8.31
C LEU A 50 -6.78 11.17 8.31
N TYR A 51 -6.41 9.97 7.86
CA TYR A 51 -5.03 9.53 7.74
C TYR A 51 -4.75 9.16 6.27
N VAL A 52 -3.80 9.83 5.64
CA VAL A 52 -3.54 9.66 4.21
C VAL A 52 -2.11 9.20 3.97
N GLY A 53 -1.95 8.06 3.30
CA GLY A 53 -0.66 7.54 2.84
C GLY A 53 -0.48 7.80 1.34
N HIS A 54 0.65 8.43 0.98
CA HIS A 54 1.05 8.70 -0.40
C HIS A 54 2.56 8.91 -0.49
N VAL A 55 3.13 8.90 -1.68
CA VAL A 55 4.55 9.24 -1.94
C VAL A 55 4.63 10.53 -2.76
N PHE A 56 3.96 10.56 -3.91
CA PHE A 56 4.06 11.64 -4.90
C PHE A 56 2.88 12.62 -4.86
N GLY A 57 1.99 12.53 -3.87
CA GLY A 57 0.82 13.40 -3.74
C GLY A 57 1.14 14.89 -3.51
N GLY A 58 2.38 15.18 -3.15
CA GLY A 58 2.85 16.54 -2.86
C GLY A 58 2.38 17.08 -1.51
N PRO A 59 2.74 18.33 -1.17
CA PRO A 59 2.42 18.93 0.12
C PRO A 59 0.91 18.94 0.39
N VAL A 60 0.56 18.68 1.64
CA VAL A 60 -0.82 18.77 2.20
C VAL A 60 -1.87 17.98 1.38
N ALA A 61 -1.48 16.85 0.79
CA ALA A 61 -2.38 16.04 -0.02
C ALA A 61 -3.65 15.63 0.76
N GLY A 62 -3.50 15.22 2.02
CA GLY A 62 -4.63 14.87 2.87
C GLY A 62 -5.60 16.02 3.11
N GLN A 63 -5.09 17.23 3.30
CA GLN A 63 -5.92 18.43 3.48
C GLN A 63 -6.69 18.78 2.20
N ARG A 64 -6.06 18.64 1.01
CA ARG A 64 -6.76 18.83 -0.27
C ARG A 64 -7.85 17.79 -0.47
N ILE A 65 -7.58 16.52 -0.08
CA ILE A 65 -8.59 15.45 -0.10
C ILE A 65 -9.72 15.77 0.86
N ALA A 66 -9.41 16.16 2.11
CA ALA A 66 -10.40 16.51 3.12
C ALA A 66 -11.33 17.63 2.65
N ALA A 67 -10.77 18.72 2.10
CA ALA A 67 -11.54 19.86 1.60
C ALA A 67 -12.50 19.44 0.46
N GLN A 68 -12.04 18.64 -0.51
CA GLN A 68 -12.90 18.18 -1.61
C GLN A 68 -13.90 17.09 -1.18
N LEU A 69 -13.58 16.33 -0.15
CA LEU A 69 -14.50 15.35 0.43
C LEU A 69 -15.60 16.02 1.27
N GLY A 70 -15.36 17.24 1.77
CA GLY A 70 -16.24 17.97 2.70
C GLY A 70 -16.02 17.55 4.15
N LEU A 71 -14.79 17.15 4.50
CA LEU A 71 -14.41 16.78 5.86
C LEU A 71 -13.77 17.98 6.58
N ASP A 72 -14.60 18.90 7.05
CA ASP A 72 -14.17 20.14 7.67
C ASP A 72 -13.90 19.99 9.17
N GLY A 73 -12.93 20.75 9.69
CA GLY A 73 -12.64 20.86 11.11
C GLY A 73 -12.12 19.59 11.78
N LYS A 74 -11.68 18.59 11.00
CA LYS A 74 -11.14 17.33 11.51
C LYS A 74 -9.62 17.27 11.38
N PRO A 75 -8.93 16.59 12.31
CA PRO A 75 -7.51 16.33 12.18
C PRO A 75 -7.19 15.56 10.90
N VAL A 76 -6.15 15.99 10.18
CA VAL A 76 -5.64 15.34 8.96
C VAL A 76 -4.16 15.07 9.12
N SER A 77 -3.74 13.83 8.91
CA SER A 77 -2.35 13.40 8.98
C SER A 77 -1.91 12.79 7.65
N ASN A 78 -0.76 13.24 7.13
CA ASN A 78 -0.15 12.73 5.91
C ASN A 78 1.04 11.84 6.28
N HIS A 79 1.15 10.69 5.64
CA HIS A 79 2.19 9.70 5.89
C HIS A 79 2.91 9.36 4.58
N GLU A 80 4.23 9.47 4.62
CA GLU A 80 5.11 9.04 3.56
C GLU A 80 6.07 8.00 4.13
N ASN A 81 6.14 6.83 3.49
CA ASN A 81 7.06 5.74 3.80
C ASN A 81 7.18 4.84 2.55
N TYR A 82 7.41 5.47 1.41
CA TYR A 82 7.42 4.78 0.11
C TYR A 82 6.20 3.85 -0.07
N CYS A 83 6.42 2.63 -0.56
CA CYS A 83 5.36 1.65 -0.78
C CYS A 83 4.59 1.26 0.49
N ALA A 84 5.11 1.56 1.66
CA ALA A 84 4.48 1.30 2.95
C ALA A 84 3.62 2.47 3.48
N SER A 85 3.47 3.57 2.73
CA SER A 85 2.77 4.77 3.20
C SER A 85 1.34 4.49 3.66
N GLY A 86 0.58 3.70 2.90
CA GLY A 86 -0.79 3.30 3.29
C GLY A 86 -0.82 2.44 4.55
N ALA A 87 0.11 1.48 4.68
CA ALA A 87 0.23 0.65 5.88
C ALA A 87 0.66 1.47 7.11
N THR A 88 1.53 2.47 6.91
CA THR A 88 1.92 3.42 7.95
C THR A 88 0.73 4.26 8.40
N ALA A 89 -0.08 4.77 7.48
CA ALA A 89 -1.30 5.50 7.80
C ALA A 89 -2.29 4.64 8.63
N ILE A 90 -2.46 3.36 8.29
CA ILE A 90 -3.27 2.41 9.08
C ILE A 90 -2.69 2.25 10.50
N ARG A 91 -1.37 2.10 10.62
CA ARG A 91 -0.71 1.96 11.93
C ARG A 91 -0.92 3.19 12.79
N GLU A 92 -0.75 4.39 12.25
CA GLU A 92 -0.92 5.63 13.02
C GLU A 92 -2.39 5.87 13.41
N ALA A 93 -3.32 5.57 12.51
CA ALA A 93 -4.76 5.55 12.81
C ALA A 93 -5.09 4.56 13.94
N TRP A 94 -4.52 3.35 13.90
CA TRP A 94 -4.67 2.36 14.96
C TRP A 94 -4.14 2.87 16.30
N VAL A 95 -2.98 3.54 16.32
CA VAL A 95 -2.41 4.13 17.54
C VAL A 95 -3.34 5.20 18.12
N ALA A 96 -3.91 6.06 17.27
CA ALA A 96 -4.85 7.09 17.71
C ALA A 96 -6.13 6.50 18.31
N LEU A 97 -6.69 5.45 17.69
CA LEU A 97 -7.83 4.70 18.23
C LEU A 97 -7.48 4.02 19.56
N ALA A 98 -6.32 3.36 19.63
CA ALA A 98 -5.86 2.66 20.83
C ALA A 98 -5.57 3.60 22.01
N ALA A 99 -5.16 4.82 21.72
CA ALA A 99 -4.93 5.90 22.69
C ALA A 99 -6.24 6.62 23.09
N GLY A 100 -7.37 6.33 22.45
CA GLY A 100 -8.65 6.97 22.72
C GLY A 100 -8.77 8.41 22.19
N LEU A 101 -7.91 8.82 21.26
CA LEU A 101 -7.99 10.14 20.63
C LEU A 101 -9.17 10.25 19.65
N HIS A 102 -9.56 9.13 19.05
CA HIS A 102 -10.62 9.02 18.07
C HIS A 102 -11.39 7.71 18.28
N ASP A 103 -12.62 7.68 17.79
CA ASP A 103 -13.47 6.49 17.79
C ASP A 103 -13.73 5.95 16.40
N VAL A 104 -13.79 6.82 15.38
CA VAL A 104 -14.00 6.45 13.98
C VAL A 104 -13.05 7.26 13.10
N VAL A 105 -12.20 6.59 12.36
CA VAL A 105 -11.23 7.26 11.48
C VAL A 105 -11.31 6.71 10.07
N LEU A 106 -11.04 7.58 9.10
CA LEU A 106 -10.89 7.23 7.69
C LEU A 106 -9.41 7.19 7.34
N VAL A 107 -8.95 6.08 6.79
CA VAL A 107 -7.59 5.93 6.28
C VAL A 107 -7.65 5.76 4.78
N ILE A 108 -6.81 6.48 4.04
CA ILE A 108 -6.75 6.43 2.58
C ILE A 108 -5.30 6.21 2.16
N GLY A 109 -5.07 5.20 1.31
CA GLY A 109 -3.83 5.08 0.54
C GLY A 109 -4.13 5.48 -0.91
N VAL A 110 -3.36 6.42 -1.46
CA VAL A 110 -3.60 6.91 -2.82
C VAL A 110 -2.30 7.28 -3.52
N GLU A 111 -2.23 6.93 -4.82
CA GLU A 111 -1.10 7.37 -5.64
C GLU A 111 -1.52 7.58 -7.08
N LYS A 112 -1.02 8.65 -7.69
CA LYS A 112 -1.14 8.91 -9.13
C LYS A 112 0.27 8.93 -9.74
N MET A 113 0.82 7.75 -9.94
CA MET A 113 2.19 7.57 -10.43
C MET A 113 2.37 8.06 -11.87
N THR A 114 1.32 7.93 -12.70
CA THR A 114 1.41 8.25 -14.13
C THR A 114 1.69 9.73 -14.39
N ASP A 115 1.36 10.63 -13.46
CA ASP A 115 1.67 12.06 -13.57
C ASP A 115 3.12 12.38 -13.16
N ARG A 116 3.82 11.46 -12.50
CA ARG A 116 5.11 11.72 -11.86
C ARG A 116 6.25 10.87 -12.38
N ILE A 117 5.95 9.70 -12.94
CA ILE A 117 6.94 8.69 -13.27
C ILE A 117 6.75 8.22 -14.71
N SER A 118 7.78 8.35 -15.52
CA SER A 118 7.82 7.86 -16.91
C SER A 118 8.70 6.61 -17.09
N GLY A 119 9.01 5.89 -16.01
CA GLY A 119 9.88 4.71 -16.02
C GLY A 119 9.98 4.07 -14.65
N GLY A 120 11.10 3.43 -14.32
CA GLY A 120 11.32 2.89 -12.98
C GLY A 120 11.39 3.99 -11.93
N VAL A 121 10.88 3.70 -10.73
CA VAL A 121 11.04 4.59 -9.57
C VAL A 121 12.53 4.73 -9.26
N ARG A 122 13.01 5.96 -9.21
CA ARG A 122 14.38 6.27 -8.84
C ARG A 122 14.44 6.63 -7.35
N PRO A 123 15.51 6.28 -6.64
CA PRO A 123 15.72 6.76 -5.28
C PRO A 123 15.89 8.29 -5.28
N ASP A 124 15.68 8.91 -4.11
CA ASP A 124 15.92 10.34 -3.93
C ASP A 124 17.40 10.66 -4.23
N PRO A 125 17.73 11.78 -4.91
CA PRO A 125 19.11 12.16 -5.19
C PRO A 125 19.98 12.32 -3.95
N GLY A 126 19.39 12.58 -2.79
CA GLY A 126 20.08 12.64 -1.48
C GLY A 126 20.37 11.27 -0.86
N ASP A 127 19.85 10.18 -1.44
CA ASP A 127 20.12 8.84 -0.97
C ASP A 127 21.50 8.37 -1.44
N LEU A 128 22.27 7.76 -0.53
CA LEU A 128 23.58 7.18 -0.85
C LEU A 128 23.49 6.11 -1.95
N ASP A 129 22.42 5.34 -1.97
CA ASP A 129 22.18 4.34 -3.01
C ASP A 129 22.02 4.99 -4.39
N ALA A 130 21.38 6.17 -4.48
CA ALA A 130 21.28 6.92 -5.72
C ALA A 130 22.64 7.38 -6.24
N ALA A 131 23.53 7.81 -5.34
CA ALA A 131 24.86 8.26 -5.69
C ALA A 131 25.73 7.17 -6.34
N VAL A 132 25.48 5.90 -6.00
CA VAL A 132 26.16 4.74 -6.62
C VAL A 132 25.38 4.13 -7.79
N GLY A 133 24.36 4.81 -8.29
CA GLY A 133 23.59 4.38 -9.46
C GLY A 133 22.57 3.29 -9.19
N TYR A 134 22.16 3.08 -7.95
CA TYR A 134 21.12 2.10 -7.62
C TYR A 134 19.80 2.45 -8.33
N VAL A 135 19.17 1.42 -8.87
CA VAL A 135 17.79 1.47 -9.37
C VAL A 135 17.01 0.30 -8.75
N MET A 136 15.75 0.54 -8.43
CA MET A 136 14.92 -0.42 -7.68
C MET A 136 14.86 -1.80 -8.34
N ALA A 137 14.72 -1.87 -9.67
CA ALA A 137 14.68 -3.13 -10.40
C ALA A 137 16.00 -3.93 -10.25
N ALA A 138 17.16 -3.25 -10.25
CA ALA A 138 18.45 -3.90 -10.04
C ALA A 138 18.57 -4.47 -8.62
N GLY A 139 18.12 -3.74 -7.59
CA GLY A 139 18.13 -4.22 -6.21
C GLY A 139 17.27 -5.47 -6.02
N HIS A 140 16.08 -5.49 -6.62
CA HIS A 140 15.23 -6.69 -6.60
C HIS A 140 15.86 -7.85 -7.39
N ALA A 141 16.51 -7.57 -8.51
CA ALA A 141 17.22 -8.59 -9.30
C ALA A 141 18.41 -9.19 -8.53
N MET A 142 19.17 -8.38 -7.81
CA MET A 142 20.24 -8.86 -6.91
C MET A 142 19.68 -9.79 -5.83
N SER A 143 18.56 -9.43 -5.23
CA SER A 143 17.87 -10.27 -4.25
C SER A 143 17.36 -11.58 -4.86
N ALA A 144 16.81 -11.53 -6.08
CA ALA A 144 16.40 -12.72 -6.81
C ALA A 144 17.58 -13.65 -7.14
N ARG A 145 18.68 -13.12 -7.65
CA ARG A 145 19.90 -13.90 -7.91
C ARG A 145 20.42 -14.58 -6.65
N ARG A 146 20.43 -13.87 -5.55
CA ARG A 146 20.84 -14.43 -4.26
C ARG A 146 19.91 -15.56 -3.82
N TYR A 147 18.58 -15.38 -3.99
CA TYR A 147 17.61 -16.43 -3.68
C TYR A 147 17.81 -17.68 -4.53
N LEU A 148 18.03 -17.52 -5.84
CA LEU A 148 18.31 -18.63 -6.74
C LEU A 148 19.55 -19.42 -6.29
N ALA A 149 20.63 -18.71 -5.93
CA ALA A 149 21.87 -19.33 -5.48
C ALA A 149 21.73 -20.05 -4.14
N ASP A 150 21.05 -19.43 -3.16
CA ASP A 150 20.95 -19.97 -1.79
C ASP A 150 19.98 -21.15 -1.67
N HIS A 151 19.00 -21.23 -2.56
CA HIS A 151 17.91 -22.22 -2.45
C HIS A 151 17.88 -23.21 -3.62
N GLY A 152 18.78 -23.09 -4.59
CA GLY A 152 18.76 -23.93 -5.81
C GLY A 152 17.47 -23.73 -6.63
N ALA A 153 16.82 -22.58 -6.49
CA ALA A 153 15.62 -22.26 -7.25
C ALA A 153 15.98 -21.90 -8.70
N THR A 154 15.00 -22.06 -9.61
CA THR A 154 15.20 -21.78 -11.03
C THR A 154 14.52 -20.48 -11.47
N ARG A 155 14.91 -19.99 -12.65
CA ARG A 155 14.29 -18.81 -13.27
C ARG A 155 12.81 -19.05 -13.54
N GLU A 156 12.44 -20.27 -13.95
CA GLU A 156 11.06 -20.69 -14.23
C GLU A 156 10.21 -20.62 -12.96
N GLN A 157 10.74 -21.02 -11.82
CA GLN A 157 10.05 -20.95 -10.53
C GLN A 157 9.73 -19.50 -10.13
N ILE A 158 10.66 -18.57 -10.38
CA ILE A 158 10.40 -17.14 -10.18
C ILE A 158 9.33 -16.65 -11.17
N ALA A 159 9.42 -17.01 -12.44
CA ALA A 159 8.47 -16.63 -13.47
C ALA A 159 7.03 -17.13 -13.18
N MET A 160 6.89 -18.30 -12.58
CA MET A 160 5.59 -18.85 -12.15
C MET A 160 4.85 -17.95 -11.16
N VAL A 161 5.55 -17.10 -10.41
CA VAL A 161 4.89 -16.10 -9.52
C VAL A 161 4.09 -15.10 -10.36
N ALA A 162 4.65 -14.62 -11.47
CA ALA A 162 3.95 -13.71 -12.38
C ALA A 162 2.74 -14.41 -13.04
N VAL A 163 2.93 -15.64 -13.54
CA VAL A 163 1.86 -16.46 -14.14
C VAL A 163 0.69 -16.61 -13.15
N LYS A 164 0.99 -17.05 -11.93
CA LYS A 164 -0.02 -17.22 -10.87
C LYS A 164 -0.74 -15.90 -10.55
N ASN A 165 0.00 -14.80 -10.40
CA ASN A 165 -0.60 -13.51 -10.05
C ASN A 165 -1.51 -12.99 -11.16
N HIS A 166 -1.14 -13.16 -12.43
CA HIS A 166 -1.98 -12.81 -13.56
C HIS A 166 -3.23 -13.71 -13.64
N ALA A 167 -3.11 -15.00 -13.36
CA ALA A 167 -4.27 -15.90 -13.30
C ALA A 167 -5.26 -15.47 -12.21
N HIS A 168 -4.76 -15.11 -11.01
CA HIS A 168 -5.62 -14.65 -9.91
C HIS A 168 -6.23 -13.27 -10.18
N SER A 169 -5.54 -12.39 -10.91
CA SER A 169 -6.03 -11.06 -11.23
C SER A 169 -7.24 -11.07 -12.16
N MET A 170 -7.46 -12.13 -12.90
CA MET A 170 -8.64 -12.28 -13.77
C MET A 170 -9.95 -12.25 -12.99
N GLY A 171 -9.97 -12.76 -11.76
CA GLY A 171 -11.13 -12.73 -10.86
C GLY A 171 -11.25 -11.47 -10.03
N ASN A 172 -10.31 -10.52 -10.16
CA ASN A 172 -10.32 -9.27 -9.38
C ASN A 172 -10.72 -8.07 -10.25
N PRO A 173 -11.93 -7.50 -10.07
CA PRO A 173 -12.41 -6.37 -10.87
C PRO A 173 -11.58 -5.09 -10.68
N TYR A 174 -10.81 -5.00 -9.61
CA TYR A 174 -9.96 -3.85 -9.30
C TYR A 174 -8.54 -3.96 -9.86
N ALA A 175 -8.14 -5.13 -10.37
CA ALA A 175 -6.80 -5.32 -10.91
C ALA A 175 -6.60 -4.54 -12.22
N GLN A 176 -5.40 -3.96 -12.38
CA GLN A 176 -5.02 -3.26 -13.62
C GLN A 176 -5.00 -4.21 -14.81
N TYR A 177 -4.39 -5.37 -14.66
CA TYR A 177 -4.31 -6.40 -15.68
C TYR A 177 -5.22 -7.58 -15.33
N GLN A 178 -6.13 -7.89 -16.24
CA GLN A 178 -7.10 -8.99 -16.11
C GLN A 178 -6.95 -9.95 -17.28
N LYS A 179 -5.70 -10.31 -17.59
CA LYS A 179 -5.37 -11.24 -18.68
C LYS A 179 -4.37 -12.27 -18.18
N PRO A 180 -4.56 -13.56 -18.54
CA PRO A 180 -3.57 -14.58 -18.23
C PRO A 180 -2.29 -14.33 -19.02
N ILE A 181 -1.19 -14.80 -18.52
CA ILE A 181 0.09 -14.86 -19.23
C ILE A 181 0.67 -16.25 -19.09
N SER A 182 1.41 -16.72 -20.11
CA SER A 182 2.09 -18.01 -20.05
C SER A 182 3.51 -17.88 -19.48
N LEU A 183 4.07 -19.02 -19.07
CA LEU A 183 5.45 -19.08 -18.60
C LEU A 183 6.42 -18.63 -19.69
N GLU A 184 6.21 -19.06 -20.94
CA GLU A 184 7.02 -18.70 -22.10
C GLU A 184 6.99 -17.19 -22.35
N GLN A 185 5.82 -16.54 -22.18
CA GLN A 185 5.70 -15.10 -22.30
C GLN A 185 6.52 -14.37 -21.22
N VAL A 186 6.53 -14.87 -19.97
CA VAL A 186 7.34 -14.28 -18.91
C VAL A 186 8.82 -14.45 -19.17
N LEU A 187 9.25 -15.65 -19.56
CA LEU A 187 10.66 -15.95 -19.83
C LEU A 187 11.19 -15.21 -21.07
N GLY A 188 10.35 -15.04 -22.10
CA GLY A 188 10.69 -14.32 -23.33
C GLY A 188 10.49 -12.79 -23.24
N ALA A 189 10.03 -12.25 -22.11
CA ALA A 189 9.82 -10.82 -21.94
C ALA A 189 11.15 -10.05 -21.96
N ARG A 190 11.10 -8.79 -22.45
CA ARG A 190 12.26 -7.91 -22.46
C ARG A 190 12.92 -7.86 -21.09
N GLN A 191 14.21 -8.13 -21.03
CA GLN A 191 14.99 -8.09 -19.80
C GLN A 191 15.08 -6.67 -19.24
N ILE A 192 14.88 -6.53 -17.94
CA ILE A 192 15.01 -5.26 -17.21
C ILE A 192 16.29 -5.26 -16.37
N ALA A 193 16.48 -6.27 -15.54
CA ALA A 193 17.70 -6.51 -14.76
C ALA A 193 17.76 -8.01 -14.45
N GLU A 194 18.80 -8.71 -14.93
CA GLU A 194 18.92 -10.16 -14.81
C GLU A 194 18.85 -10.61 -13.33
N PRO A 195 17.97 -11.59 -12.96
CA PRO A 195 17.19 -12.48 -13.84
C PRO A 195 15.79 -11.97 -14.20
N LEU A 196 15.40 -10.74 -13.87
CA LEU A 196 14.04 -10.22 -14.01
C LEU A 196 13.79 -9.59 -15.38
N GLY A 197 12.70 -10.01 -16.02
CA GLY A 197 12.15 -9.41 -17.24
C GLY A 197 10.99 -8.44 -16.94
N LEU A 198 10.44 -7.84 -17.98
CA LEU A 198 9.37 -6.85 -17.85
C LEU A 198 8.12 -7.40 -17.17
N LEU A 199 7.76 -8.66 -17.42
CA LEU A 199 6.57 -9.29 -16.84
C LEU A 199 6.78 -9.79 -15.40
N ASP A 200 8.01 -9.76 -14.89
CA ASP A 200 8.29 -9.95 -13.46
C ASP A 200 8.14 -8.65 -12.65
N CYS A 201 8.12 -7.51 -13.32
CA CYS A 201 8.07 -6.20 -12.67
C CYS A 201 6.63 -5.72 -12.52
N SER A 202 6.32 -5.06 -11.40
CA SER A 202 5.04 -4.39 -11.23
C SER A 202 4.92 -3.19 -12.17
N PRO A 203 3.72 -2.90 -12.71
CA PRO A 203 3.49 -1.75 -13.57
C PRO A 203 3.47 -0.45 -12.78
N ILE A 204 3.65 0.66 -13.49
CA ILE A 204 3.24 1.98 -13.00
C ILE A 204 1.73 2.02 -13.00
N SER A 205 1.13 2.35 -11.87
CA SER A 205 -0.31 2.35 -11.63
C SER A 205 -0.75 3.57 -10.86
N ASP A 206 -1.94 4.04 -11.19
CA ASP A 206 -2.71 4.95 -10.37
C ASP A 206 -3.76 4.15 -9.61
N GLY A 207 -4.11 4.57 -8.41
CA GLY A 207 -5.13 3.89 -7.63
C GLY A 207 -5.32 4.48 -6.24
N ALA A 208 -6.40 4.07 -5.60
CA ALA A 208 -6.70 4.42 -4.22
C ALA A 208 -7.47 3.29 -3.54
N ALA A 209 -7.18 3.11 -2.26
CA ALA A 209 -7.95 2.27 -1.35
C ALA A 209 -8.18 3.00 -0.03
N ALA A 210 -9.29 2.70 0.63
CA ALA A 210 -9.63 3.32 1.91
C ALA A 210 -10.19 2.30 2.88
N VAL A 211 -10.06 2.59 4.17
CA VAL A 211 -10.63 1.78 5.25
C VAL A 211 -11.20 2.71 6.32
N VAL A 212 -12.37 2.36 6.84
CA VAL A 212 -12.92 2.94 8.06
C VAL A 212 -12.51 2.05 9.22
N LEU A 213 -11.72 2.60 10.15
CA LEU A 213 -11.32 1.93 11.37
C LEU A 213 -12.07 2.51 12.57
N CYS A 214 -12.48 1.64 13.48
CA CYS A 214 -13.27 2.02 14.65
C CYS A 214 -12.71 1.43 15.95
N SER A 215 -12.83 2.19 17.03
CA SER A 215 -12.81 1.65 18.40
C SER A 215 -14.11 0.88 18.67
N PRO A 216 -14.22 0.10 19.76
CA PRO A 216 -15.49 -0.48 20.18
C PRO A 216 -16.60 0.56 20.42
N ALA A 217 -16.25 1.77 20.87
CA ALA A 217 -17.19 2.88 21.02
C ALA A 217 -17.62 3.41 19.63
N GLY A 218 -16.70 3.48 18.68
CA GLY A 218 -16.99 3.85 17.30
C GLY A 218 -17.95 2.88 16.62
N LEU A 219 -17.77 1.57 16.79
CA LEU A 219 -18.70 0.57 16.26
C LEU A 219 -20.13 0.79 16.79
N ARG A 220 -20.25 1.00 18.12
CA ARG A 220 -21.57 1.32 18.72
C ARG A 220 -22.16 2.62 18.19
N ARG A 221 -21.34 3.67 18.03
CA ARG A 221 -21.76 4.96 17.46
C ARG A 221 -22.28 4.83 16.03
N LEU A 222 -21.70 3.93 15.24
CA LEU A 222 -22.15 3.63 13.88
C LEU A 222 -23.29 2.61 13.81
N GLY A 223 -23.75 2.06 14.95
CA GLY A 223 -24.79 1.05 14.98
C GLY A 223 -24.37 -0.30 14.37
N ILE A 224 -23.05 -0.58 14.28
CA ILE A 224 -22.53 -1.83 13.73
C ILE A 224 -22.62 -2.90 14.82
N THR A 225 -23.54 -3.83 14.66
CA THR A 225 -23.79 -4.96 15.57
C THR A 225 -23.22 -6.27 15.02
N ALA A 226 -22.98 -6.35 13.72
CA ALA A 226 -22.34 -7.51 13.11
C ALA A 226 -20.86 -7.61 13.53
N PRO A 227 -20.29 -8.83 13.57
CA PRO A 227 -18.87 -9.01 13.87
C PRO A 227 -17.99 -8.27 12.85
N ALA A 228 -17.25 -7.26 13.30
CA ALA A 228 -16.28 -6.53 12.48
C ALA A 228 -14.88 -7.12 12.69
N PRO A 229 -14.08 -7.33 11.63
CA PRO A 229 -12.72 -7.84 11.73
C PRO A 229 -11.88 -6.98 12.67
N ARG A 230 -11.19 -7.63 13.61
CA ARG A 230 -10.31 -6.94 14.56
C ARG A 230 -8.90 -6.85 14.03
N VAL A 231 -8.27 -5.69 14.16
CA VAL A 231 -6.84 -5.52 13.93
C VAL A 231 -6.08 -6.19 15.08
N LEU A 232 -5.41 -7.29 14.79
CA LEU A 232 -4.70 -8.09 15.82
C LEU A 232 -3.33 -7.51 16.16
N GLY A 233 -2.72 -6.77 15.23
CA GLY A 233 -1.42 -6.15 15.42
C GLY A 233 -1.00 -5.34 14.21
N VAL A 234 -0.13 -4.38 14.46
CA VAL A 234 0.52 -3.54 13.44
C VAL A 234 2.00 -3.43 13.79
N GLY A 235 2.85 -3.43 12.77
CA GLY A 235 4.30 -3.32 12.94
C GLY A 235 4.87 -2.24 12.03
N LEU A 236 5.77 -1.43 12.56
CA LEU A 236 6.58 -0.48 11.80
C LEU A 236 7.99 -0.51 12.35
N VAL A 237 8.93 -0.99 11.54
CA VAL A 237 10.34 -1.14 11.94
C VAL A 237 11.23 -0.71 10.79
N SER A 238 12.36 -0.08 11.10
CA SER A 238 13.39 0.20 10.11
C SER A 238 14.08 -1.08 9.65
N GLY A 239 14.53 -1.11 8.39
CA GLY A 239 15.38 -2.17 7.88
C GLY A 239 16.75 -2.17 8.57
N ALA A 240 17.40 -3.34 8.61
CA ALA A 240 18.81 -3.39 8.97
C ALA A 240 19.66 -2.90 7.80
N VAL A 241 20.72 -2.15 8.09
CA VAL A 241 21.76 -1.83 7.09
C VAL A 241 22.32 -3.15 6.55
N GLN A 242 22.22 -3.34 5.23
CA GLN A 242 22.81 -4.50 4.59
C GLN A 242 24.33 -4.30 4.53
N THR A 243 25.03 -4.75 5.56
CA THR A 243 26.48 -4.95 5.47
C THR A 243 26.69 -6.16 4.58
N GLY A 244 27.28 -6.03 3.40
CA GLY A 244 27.44 -6.98 2.28
C GLY A 244 27.63 -8.50 2.55
N THR A 245 27.49 -8.93 3.76
CA THR A 245 27.52 -10.32 4.24
C THR A 245 26.15 -11.02 4.27
N GLY A 246 25.16 -10.46 3.57
CA GLY A 246 23.96 -11.14 3.06
C GLY A 246 23.28 -12.21 3.91
N ASP A 247 23.12 -12.03 5.23
CA ASP A 247 22.36 -12.99 6.03
C ASP A 247 20.85 -12.68 6.00
N VAL A 248 20.16 -13.24 5.01
CA VAL A 248 18.68 -13.18 4.87
C VAL A 248 17.98 -13.76 6.12
N LYS A 249 18.66 -14.58 6.92
CA LYS A 249 18.11 -15.18 8.14
C LYS A 249 17.82 -14.15 9.25
N ARG A 250 18.44 -12.96 9.21
CA ARG A 250 18.16 -11.91 10.20
C ARG A 250 16.78 -11.25 10.05
N ARG A 251 16.18 -11.28 8.86
CA ARG A 251 14.80 -10.70 8.67
C ARG A 251 13.71 -11.43 9.47
N ARG A 252 13.91 -12.68 9.87
CA ARG A 252 12.96 -13.47 10.68
C ARG A 252 12.97 -13.15 12.18
N ARG A 253 13.96 -12.41 12.69
CA ARG A 253 14.09 -12.14 14.14
C ARG A 253 13.38 -10.87 14.60
N LEU A 254 12.81 -10.06 13.70
CA LEU A 254 12.11 -8.82 14.03
C LEU A 254 10.57 -8.97 14.11
N ALA A 255 10.06 -10.18 14.06
CA ALA A 255 8.67 -10.40 14.45
C ALA A 255 8.56 -10.19 15.98
N PRO A 256 7.64 -9.37 16.47
CA PRO A 256 7.46 -9.21 17.92
C PRO A 256 7.16 -10.58 18.53
N ARG A 257 7.93 -10.91 19.56
CA ARG A 257 7.56 -12.05 20.43
C ARG A 257 6.21 -11.73 21.05
N ARG A 258 5.32 -12.68 21.02
CA ARG A 258 3.96 -12.62 21.55
C ARG A 258 3.92 -12.14 23.00
#